data_ebba6b52d8acd2b6b4dda943245a979a
#
_entry.id   ebba6b52d8acd2b6b4dda943245a979a
#
_cell.length_a   1.000
_cell.length_b   1.000
_cell.length_c   1.000
_cell.angle_alpha   90.00
_cell.angle_beta   90.00
_cell.angle_gamma   90.00
#
_symmetry.space_group_name_H-M   'P 1'
#
loop_
_entity.id
_entity.type
_entity.pdbx_description
1 polymer ?
#
loop_
_entity_poly.entity_id
_entity_poly.type
_entity_poly.pdbx_seq_one_letter_code
_entity_poly.pdbx_strand_id
1 'polypeptide(L)'
;MKRETVFGILGVLLYTQPSVAQKSVTDTVRLNFNIDSVALEEVVVKGARTPAANSRWSDMHPVELVTVGGANGDLYKALQTLPGTQVQGETGELLVRGGGSYETQTFIDGMHVLNPYTSNGINTPARSRYSTFMFSGVNLASGGASQEYGEALSAVLPLETKDYSKV
;
A
#
# COMPACT_ATOMS: atom_id res chain seq x y z
N MET A 1 -11.02 -87.83 -51.41
CA MET A 1 -10.27 -86.55 -51.43
C MET A 1 -11.17 -85.39 -50.96
N LYS A 2 -11.12 -85.01 -49.73
CA LYS A 2 -11.63 -83.71 -49.22
C LYS A 2 -10.92 -83.47 -47.93
N ARG A 3 -10.08 -82.47 -47.90
CA ARG A 3 -9.38 -81.99 -46.67
C ARG A 3 -10.27 -81.04 -45.97
N GLU A 4 -10.67 -81.45 -44.82
CA GLU A 4 -11.40 -80.59 -43.87
C GLU A 4 -10.39 -79.74 -43.14
N THR A 5 -10.41 -78.43 -43.35
CA THR A 5 -9.64 -77.45 -42.59
C THR A 5 -10.41 -77.12 -41.33
N VAL A 6 -9.93 -77.62 -40.22
CA VAL A 6 -10.42 -77.29 -38.92
C VAL A 6 -9.92 -75.87 -38.53
N PHE A 7 -10.81 -74.88 -38.54
CA PHE A 7 -10.52 -73.57 -38.04
C PHE A 7 -10.65 -73.60 -36.49
N GLY A 8 -9.49 -73.61 -35.86
CA GLY A 8 -9.44 -73.45 -34.41
C GLY A 8 -9.85 -72.02 -33.98
N ILE A 9 -11.01 -71.89 -33.35
CA ILE A 9 -11.42 -70.65 -32.73
C ILE A 9 -10.63 -70.51 -31.44
N LEU A 10 -9.63 -69.66 -31.46
CA LEU A 10 -8.84 -69.26 -30.29
C LEU A 10 -9.72 -68.28 -29.49
N GLY A 11 -10.42 -68.80 -28.49
CA GLY A 11 -11.20 -68.00 -27.55
C GLY A 11 -10.28 -67.16 -26.68
N VAL A 12 -10.20 -65.89 -26.99
CA VAL A 12 -9.54 -64.91 -26.09
C VAL A 12 -10.40 -64.72 -24.85
N LEU A 13 -10.01 -65.37 -23.79
CA LEU A 13 -10.63 -65.23 -22.49
C LEU A 13 -10.18 -63.87 -21.94
N LEU A 14 -11.04 -62.85 -22.09
CA LEU A 14 -10.89 -61.57 -21.45
C LEU A 14 -11.04 -61.75 -19.94
N TYR A 15 -9.96 -61.85 -19.25
CA TYR A 15 -9.93 -61.74 -17.81
C TYR A 15 -10.34 -60.31 -17.39
N THR A 16 -11.61 -60.11 -17.10
CA THR A 16 -12.07 -58.91 -16.38
C THR A 16 -11.59 -59.00 -14.95
N GLN A 17 -10.53 -58.31 -14.63
CA GLN A 17 -10.08 -58.13 -13.26
C GLN A 17 -11.16 -57.30 -12.54
N PRO A 18 -11.73 -57.76 -11.41
CA PRO A 18 -12.55 -56.86 -10.59
C PRO A 18 -11.63 -55.82 -10.01
N SER A 19 -11.78 -54.58 -10.45
CA SER A 19 -11.11 -53.46 -9.82
C SER A 19 -11.70 -53.33 -8.40
N VAL A 20 -10.94 -53.76 -7.42
CA VAL A 20 -11.23 -53.48 -6.03
C VAL A 20 -11.15 -52.00 -5.89
N ALA A 21 -12.29 -51.34 -5.87
CA ALA A 21 -12.37 -49.93 -5.54
C ALA A 21 -11.79 -49.78 -4.15
N GLN A 22 -10.60 -49.18 -4.13
CA GLN A 22 -9.91 -48.82 -2.92
C GLN A 22 -10.78 -47.78 -2.23
N LYS A 23 -11.48 -48.23 -1.18
CA LYS A 23 -12.26 -47.37 -0.30
C LYS A 23 -11.28 -46.42 0.36
N SER A 24 -11.11 -45.24 -0.22
CA SER A 24 -10.38 -44.16 0.42
C SER A 24 -11.12 -43.83 1.72
N VAL A 25 -10.58 -44.29 2.81
CA VAL A 25 -10.96 -43.79 4.12
C VAL A 25 -10.48 -42.35 4.17
N THR A 26 -11.28 -41.47 3.63
CA THR A 26 -11.11 -40.05 3.88
C THR A 26 -11.65 -39.83 5.28
N ASP A 27 -10.78 -40.03 6.26
CA ASP A 27 -11.01 -39.52 7.59
C ASP A 27 -10.95 -37.99 7.47
N THR A 28 -12.08 -37.44 7.03
CA THR A 28 -12.29 -35.99 7.06
C THR A 28 -12.50 -35.64 8.52
N VAL A 29 -11.39 -35.38 9.21
CA VAL A 29 -11.45 -34.66 10.49
C VAL A 29 -12.10 -33.31 10.17
N ARG A 30 -13.41 -33.25 10.33
CA ARG A 30 -14.14 -31.98 10.32
C ARG A 30 -13.74 -31.24 11.57
N LEU A 31 -12.66 -30.50 11.50
CA LEU A 31 -12.38 -29.45 12.45
C LEU A 31 -13.50 -28.42 12.27
N ASN A 32 -14.53 -28.53 13.09
CA ASN A 32 -15.50 -27.47 13.28
C ASN A 32 -14.75 -26.33 13.98
N PHE A 33 -14.03 -25.54 13.18
CA PHE A 33 -13.65 -24.21 13.60
C PHE A 33 -14.97 -23.41 13.65
N ASN A 34 -15.55 -23.33 14.82
CA ASN A 34 -16.50 -22.30 15.12
C ASN A 34 -15.70 -20.99 15.14
N ILE A 35 -15.37 -20.50 13.95
CA ILE A 35 -14.89 -19.15 13.80
C ILE A 35 -16.18 -18.35 14.02
N ASP A 36 -16.40 -17.92 15.26
CA ASP A 36 -17.22 -16.76 15.47
C ASP A 36 -16.70 -15.75 14.47
N SER A 37 -17.47 -15.53 13.42
CA SER A 37 -17.19 -14.48 12.47
C SER A 37 -17.28 -13.19 13.27
N VAL A 38 -16.15 -12.81 13.87
CA VAL A 38 -15.96 -11.43 14.26
C VAL A 38 -16.11 -10.71 12.93
N ALA A 39 -17.28 -10.10 12.74
CA ALA A 39 -17.48 -9.20 11.63
C ALA A 39 -16.40 -8.17 11.79
N LEU A 40 -15.33 -8.32 11.00
CA LEU A 40 -14.36 -7.28 10.84
C LEU A 40 -15.19 -6.13 10.27
N GLU A 41 -15.48 -5.15 11.12
CA GLU A 41 -16.04 -3.90 10.66
C GLU A 41 -15.18 -3.49 9.47
N GLU A 42 -15.83 -3.34 8.33
CA GLU A 42 -15.17 -2.86 7.13
C GLU A 42 -14.41 -1.60 7.52
N VAL A 43 -13.10 -1.71 7.61
CA VAL A 43 -12.25 -0.55 7.77
C VAL A 43 -12.38 0.19 6.45
N VAL A 44 -13.39 1.03 6.36
CA VAL A 44 -13.50 2.02 5.29
C VAL A 44 -12.34 2.97 5.50
N VAL A 45 -11.20 2.64 4.90
CA VAL A 45 -10.13 3.60 4.70
C VAL A 45 -10.73 4.68 3.80
N LYS A 46 -11.33 5.68 4.41
CA LYS A 46 -11.64 6.92 3.70
C LYS A 46 -10.27 7.50 3.37
N GLY A 47 -9.77 7.15 2.21
CA GLY A 47 -8.63 7.83 1.63
C GLY A 47 -8.90 9.32 1.76
N ALA A 48 -7.90 10.07 2.23
CA ALA A 48 -7.98 11.52 2.24
C ALA A 48 -8.55 11.94 0.89
N ARG A 49 -9.49 12.86 0.95
CA ARG A 49 -10.27 13.32 -0.19
C ARG A 49 -9.33 13.75 -1.31
N THR A 50 -8.98 12.82 -2.20
CA THR A 50 -8.19 13.14 -3.39
C THR A 50 -9.06 14.03 -4.25
N PRO A 51 -8.72 15.31 -4.44
CA PRO A 51 -9.41 16.12 -5.43
C PRO A 51 -9.21 15.41 -6.77
N ALA A 52 -10.30 15.08 -7.41
CA ALA A 52 -10.41 14.23 -8.57
C ALA A 52 -9.27 14.40 -9.60
N ALA A 53 -8.72 13.26 -10.00
CA ALA A 53 -8.20 13.01 -11.34
C ALA A 53 -7.05 13.87 -11.88
N ASN A 54 -6.15 14.35 -11.05
CA ASN A 54 -4.89 14.91 -11.55
C ASN A 54 -3.71 14.04 -11.13
N SER A 55 -2.94 13.58 -12.09
CA SER A 55 -1.68 12.84 -11.95
C SER A 55 -0.58 13.57 -11.13
N ARG A 56 -0.95 14.63 -10.45
CA ARG A 56 -0.08 15.49 -9.61
C ARG A 56 -0.17 15.17 -8.13
N TRP A 57 -1.16 14.35 -7.72
CA TRP A 57 -1.35 13.94 -6.33
C TRP A 57 -0.73 12.58 -6.12
N SER A 58 0.12 12.46 -5.11
CA SER A 58 0.62 11.20 -4.59
C SER A 58 0.00 10.98 -3.23
N ASP A 59 -0.81 9.96 -3.11
CA ASP A 59 -1.45 9.54 -1.86
C ASP A 59 -0.68 8.37 -1.27
N MET A 60 -0.29 8.49 0.00
CA MET A 60 0.45 7.46 0.72
C MET A 60 -0.18 7.20 2.08
N HIS A 61 -0.34 5.93 2.39
CA HIS A 61 -0.81 5.54 3.70
C HIS A 61 0.32 5.69 4.75
N PRO A 62 0.02 6.11 6.00
CA PRO A 62 1.03 6.29 7.03
C PRO A 62 1.94 5.08 7.28
N VAL A 63 1.38 3.87 7.17
CA VAL A 63 2.15 2.63 7.30
C VAL A 63 3.16 2.47 6.16
N GLU A 64 2.77 2.82 4.95
CA GLU A 64 3.65 2.78 3.78
C GLU A 64 4.83 3.74 3.96
N LEU A 65 4.57 4.96 4.40
CA LEU A 65 5.62 5.95 4.68
C LEU A 65 6.64 5.47 5.71
N VAL A 66 6.18 4.78 6.75
CA VAL A 66 7.08 4.26 7.80
C VAL A 66 7.92 3.08 7.29
N THR A 67 7.39 2.29 6.35
CA THR A 67 8.09 1.13 5.77
C THR A 67 9.08 1.52 4.67
N VAL A 68 9.08 2.77 4.21
CA VAL A 68 10.05 3.25 3.23
C VAL A 68 11.48 3.09 3.78
N GLY A 69 12.32 2.36 3.05
CA GLY A 69 13.72 2.16 3.42
C GLY A 69 14.48 3.47 3.54
N GLY A 70 15.19 3.67 4.65
CA GLY A 70 15.98 4.87 4.90
C GLY A 70 15.22 6.08 5.43
N ALA A 71 13.88 6.06 5.44
CA ALA A 71 13.08 7.16 5.99
C ALA A 71 13.07 7.19 7.52
N ASN A 72 13.30 6.03 8.18
CA ASN A 72 13.28 5.90 9.65
C ASN A 72 11.99 6.45 10.29
N GLY A 73 10.86 6.30 9.61
CA GLY A 73 9.58 6.80 10.07
C GLY A 73 9.38 8.32 9.93
N ASP A 74 10.32 9.03 9.32
CA ASP A 74 10.23 10.45 9.05
C ASP A 74 9.36 10.72 7.81
N LEU A 75 8.35 11.58 7.97
CA LEU A 75 7.42 11.93 6.93
C LEU A 75 8.10 12.52 5.69
N TYR A 76 8.95 13.52 5.88
CA TYR A 76 9.58 14.21 4.76
C TYR A 76 10.62 13.35 4.05
N LYS A 77 11.36 12.53 4.81
CA LYS A 77 12.29 11.57 4.20
C LYS A 77 11.59 10.52 3.36
N ALA A 78 10.43 10.06 3.80
CA ALA A 78 9.64 9.14 2.99
C ALA A 78 9.15 9.81 1.71
N LEU A 79 8.68 11.05 1.79
CA LEU A 79 8.24 11.82 0.61
C LEU A 79 9.39 12.12 -0.37
N GLN A 80 10.63 12.21 0.10
CA GLN A 80 11.81 12.39 -0.76
C GLN A 80 12.11 11.21 -1.68
N THR A 81 11.47 10.07 -1.48
CA THR A 81 11.58 8.90 -2.37
C THR A 81 10.61 8.94 -3.54
N LEU A 82 9.65 9.86 -3.53
CA LEU A 82 8.69 10.01 -4.60
C LEU A 82 9.33 10.59 -5.87
N PRO A 83 8.81 10.25 -7.04
CA PRO A 83 9.31 10.82 -8.29
C PRO A 83 9.07 12.34 -8.33
N GLY A 84 10.10 13.07 -8.69
CA GLY A 84 10.05 14.55 -8.76
C GLY A 84 10.32 15.26 -7.44
N THR A 85 10.68 14.53 -6.40
CA THR A 85 11.14 15.09 -5.13
C THR A 85 12.65 14.96 -4.98
N GLN A 86 13.24 15.82 -4.21
CA GLN A 86 14.68 15.86 -3.94
C GLN A 86 14.93 16.31 -2.51
N VAL A 87 16.13 16.06 -2.03
CA VAL A 87 16.62 16.53 -0.72
C VAL A 87 17.44 17.80 -0.94
N GLN A 88 17.21 18.82 -0.15
CA GLN A 88 18.02 20.00 -0.17
C GLN A 88 19.34 19.75 0.56
N GLY A 89 20.40 19.37 -0.17
CA GLY A 89 21.75 19.26 0.35
C GLY A 89 21.84 18.67 1.75
N GLU A 90 22.52 19.36 2.65
CA GLU A 90 22.73 18.94 4.05
C GLU A 90 21.56 19.30 4.95
N THR A 91 20.69 20.24 4.56
CA THR A 91 19.55 20.66 5.39
C THR A 91 18.48 19.57 5.49
N GLY A 92 18.39 18.69 4.50
CA GLY A 92 17.44 17.59 4.49
C GLY A 92 15.98 18.00 4.24
N GLU A 93 15.75 19.24 3.83
CA GLU A 93 14.42 19.73 3.48
C GLU A 93 13.91 19.17 2.16
N LEU A 94 12.61 19.08 2.01
CA LEU A 94 11.96 18.55 0.82
C LEU A 94 11.93 19.60 -0.29
N LEU A 95 12.52 19.28 -1.42
CA LEU A 95 12.38 20.02 -2.67
C LEU A 95 11.47 19.25 -3.61
N VAL A 96 10.57 19.94 -4.30
CA VAL A 96 9.68 19.34 -5.27
C VAL A 96 9.83 20.03 -6.62
N ARG A 97 10.08 19.25 -7.66
CA ARG A 97 10.23 19.72 -9.05
C ARG A 97 11.22 20.85 -9.24
N GLY A 98 12.28 20.88 -8.44
CA GLY A 98 13.32 21.91 -8.52
C GLY A 98 12.95 23.23 -7.86
N GLY A 99 11.81 23.34 -7.21
CA GLY A 99 11.45 24.49 -6.39
C GLY A 99 12.18 24.50 -5.05
N GLY A 100 12.29 25.65 -4.40
CA GLY A 100 12.87 25.79 -3.08
C GLY A 100 11.99 25.15 -1.98
N SER A 101 12.59 24.84 -0.84
CA SER A 101 11.84 24.27 0.29
C SER A 101 10.71 25.18 0.80
N TYR A 102 10.89 26.50 0.70
CA TYR A 102 9.91 27.50 1.04
C TYR A 102 8.72 27.57 0.08
N GLU A 103 8.83 27.00 -1.13
CA GLU A 103 7.75 26.91 -2.11
C GLU A 103 6.85 25.68 -1.90
N THR A 104 7.28 24.77 -1.03
CA THR A 104 6.50 23.62 -0.61
C THR A 104 5.80 23.94 0.70
N GLN A 105 4.48 24.09 0.65
CA GLN A 105 3.68 24.49 1.79
C GLN A 105 3.02 23.27 2.46
N THR A 106 3.06 23.26 3.80
CA THR A 106 2.43 22.22 4.60
C THR A 106 1.20 22.76 5.30
N PHE A 107 0.09 22.04 5.20
CA PHE A 107 -1.17 22.35 5.87
C PHE A 107 -1.56 21.19 6.78
N ILE A 108 -1.99 21.48 7.99
CA ILE A 108 -2.54 20.48 8.91
C ILE A 108 -3.96 20.90 9.25
N ASP A 109 -4.92 20.05 8.89
CA ASP A 109 -6.36 20.31 9.05
C ASP A 109 -6.78 21.69 8.48
N GLY A 110 -6.18 22.05 7.33
CA GLY A 110 -6.41 23.34 6.67
C GLY A 110 -5.62 24.52 7.23
N MET A 111 -4.86 24.34 8.30
CA MET A 111 -4.00 25.38 8.87
C MET A 111 -2.60 25.34 8.26
N HIS A 112 -2.11 26.49 7.81
CA HIS A 112 -0.76 26.60 7.28
C HIS A 112 0.29 26.48 8.38
N VAL A 113 1.27 25.59 8.16
CA VAL A 113 2.39 25.36 9.07
C VAL A 113 3.67 25.97 8.50
N LEU A 114 4.12 27.08 9.08
CA LEU A 114 5.28 27.83 8.60
C LEU A 114 6.59 27.04 8.71
N ASN A 115 6.75 26.25 9.75
CA ASN A 115 7.96 25.46 9.95
C ASN A 115 7.61 24.03 10.36
N PRO A 116 7.48 23.13 9.38
CA PRO A 116 7.12 21.74 9.64
C PRO A 116 8.31 20.88 10.05
N TYR A 117 9.53 21.45 10.02
CA TYR A 117 10.76 20.75 10.35
C TYR A 117 11.20 21.01 11.78
N THR A 118 11.89 20.04 12.36
CA THR A 118 12.59 20.21 13.62
C THR A 118 13.83 21.08 13.36
N SER A 119 14.05 22.10 14.18
CA SER A 119 15.30 22.84 14.14
C SER A 119 16.43 21.95 14.63
N ASN A 120 17.37 21.67 13.76
CA ASN A 120 18.52 20.83 14.06
C ASN A 120 19.77 21.68 14.24
N GLY A 121 20.73 21.16 15.00
CA GLY A 121 22.05 21.74 15.08
C GLY A 121 22.79 21.72 13.75
N ILE A 122 23.96 22.34 13.72
CA ILE A 122 24.85 22.36 12.57
C ILE A 122 25.15 20.92 12.12
N ASN A 123 25.01 20.64 10.82
CA ASN A 123 25.25 19.33 10.19
C ASN A 123 24.28 18.21 10.62
N THR A 124 23.11 18.54 11.09
CA THR A 124 22.07 17.54 11.36
C THR A 124 20.91 17.75 10.39
N PRO A 125 20.55 16.74 9.58
CA PRO A 125 19.44 16.86 8.63
C PRO A 125 18.12 17.17 9.35
N ALA A 126 17.33 18.06 8.78
CA ALA A 126 16.01 18.38 9.27
C ALA A 126 15.11 17.13 9.26
N ARG A 127 14.25 17.04 10.26
CA ARG A 127 13.27 15.96 10.40
C ARG A 127 11.88 16.55 10.55
N SER A 128 10.87 15.76 10.26
CA SER A 128 9.49 16.13 10.57
C SER A 128 9.31 16.41 12.06
N ARG A 129 8.59 17.48 12.37
CA ARG A 129 8.15 17.78 13.76
C ARG A 129 7.01 16.87 14.20
N TYR A 130 6.30 16.29 13.25
CA TYR A 130 5.08 15.52 13.47
C TYR A 130 5.31 14.04 13.17
N SER A 131 4.73 13.20 14.00
CA SER A 131 4.75 11.76 13.73
C SER A 131 3.85 11.42 12.54
N THR A 132 4.33 10.57 11.66
CA THR A 132 3.56 10.08 10.52
C THR A 132 2.23 9.42 10.94
N PHE A 133 2.20 8.81 12.13
CA PHE A 133 1.00 8.15 12.65
C PHE A 133 -0.10 9.07 13.14
N MET A 134 0.17 10.37 13.27
CA MET A 134 -0.85 11.36 13.64
C MET A 134 -1.88 11.57 12.53
N PHE A 135 -1.51 11.26 11.30
CA PHE A 135 -2.30 11.57 10.11
C PHE A 135 -3.10 10.36 9.62
N SER A 136 -4.26 10.60 9.04
CA SER A 136 -5.12 9.59 8.40
C SER A 136 -4.56 9.14 7.07
N GLY A 137 -3.93 10.05 6.34
CA GLY A 137 -3.26 9.86 5.06
C GLY A 137 -2.31 11.01 4.79
N VAL A 138 -1.42 10.84 3.85
CA VAL A 138 -0.47 11.86 3.42
C VAL A 138 -0.59 12.04 1.92
N ASN A 139 -1.02 13.22 1.52
CA ASN A 139 -1.21 13.59 0.13
C ASN A 139 -0.17 14.64 -0.26
N LEU A 140 0.63 14.36 -1.27
CA LEU A 140 1.53 15.35 -1.85
C LEU A 140 1.02 15.78 -3.22
N ALA A 141 0.64 17.04 -3.34
CA ALA A 141 0.36 17.65 -4.64
C ALA A 141 1.62 18.29 -5.19
N SER A 142 2.17 17.73 -6.25
CA SER A 142 3.36 18.26 -6.91
C SER A 142 2.97 19.19 -8.06
N GLY A 143 3.30 20.49 -7.91
CA GLY A 143 3.06 21.54 -8.88
C GLY A 143 1.62 22.05 -8.89
N GLY A 144 1.45 23.36 -8.92
CA GLY A 144 0.17 24.07 -9.10
C GLY A 144 -0.96 23.57 -8.21
N ALA A 145 -1.03 24.04 -6.99
CA ALA A 145 -2.13 23.74 -6.09
C ALA A 145 -3.39 24.51 -6.46
N SER A 146 -4.52 24.08 -5.90
CA SER A 146 -5.77 24.86 -5.95
C SER A 146 -5.54 26.23 -5.29
N GLN A 147 -6.29 27.24 -5.72
CA GLN A 147 -6.23 28.59 -5.12
C GLN A 147 -6.52 28.60 -3.60
N GLU A 148 -7.06 27.53 -3.08
CA GLU A 148 -7.26 27.29 -1.65
C GLU A 148 -5.94 27.30 -0.88
N TYR A 149 -4.88 26.80 -1.53
CA TYR A 149 -3.53 26.73 -0.98
C TYR A 149 -2.69 27.87 -1.56
N GLY A 150 -2.82 29.07 -0.99
CA GLY A 150 -2.00 30.21 -1.39
C GLY A 150 -0.51 29.97 -1.14
N GLU A 151 0.32 30.68 -1.89
CA GLU A 151 1.80 30.70 -1.74
C GLU A 151 2.51 29.36 -2.05
N ALA A 152 1.81 28.29 -2.37
CA ALA A 152 2.39 27.01 -2.72
C ALA A 152 2.75 27.00 -4.23
N LEU A 153 3.97 27.33 -4.56
CA LEU A 153 4.44 27.41 -5.95
C LEU A 153 4.90 26.05 -6.47
N SER A 154 5.55 25.26 -5.62
CA SER A 154 6.17 23.99 -6.00
C SER A 154 5.32 22.79 -5.60
N ALA A 155 4.86 22.73 -4.36
CA ALA A 155 4.03 21.65 -3.87
C ALA A 155 3.18 22.05 -2.66
N VAL A 156 2.13 21.27 -2.43
CA VAL A 156 1.29 21.34 -1.23
C VAL A 156 1.25 19.98 -0.56
N LEU A 157 1.39 19.98 0.74
CA LEU A 157 1.26 18.83 1.62
C LEU A 157 0.08 19.04 2.58
N PRO A 158 -1.14 18.73 2.17
CA PRO A 158 -2.28 18.74 3.09
C PRO A 158 -2.25 17.45 3.93
N LEU A 159 -2.26 17.62 5.23
CA LEU A 159 -2.27 16.56 6.23
C LEU A 159 -3.56 16.63 7.03
N GLU A 160 -4.27 15.53 7.15
CA GLU A 160 -5.47 15.43 7.98
C GLU A 160 -5.15 14.57 9.20
N THR A 161 -5.43 15.09 10.39
CA THR A 161 -5.22 14.33 11.62
C THR A 161 -6.22 13.18 11.74
N LYS A 162 -5.81 12.10 12.40
CA LYS A 162 -6.69 10.97 12.68
C LYS A 162 -7.76 11.37 13.69
N ASP A 163 -8.99 11.02 13.38
CA ASP A 163 -10.09 11.11 14.33
C ASP A 163 -10.11 9.86 15.21
N TYR A 164 -9.62 9.98 16.43
CA TYR A 164 -9.60 8.91 17.43
C TYR A 164 -10.94 8.74 18.17
N SER A 165 -11.92 9.58 17.90
CA SER A 165 -13.23 9.51 18.57
C SER A 165 -14.10 8.36 18.09
N LYS A 166 -13.69 7.69 17.02
CA LYS A 166 -14.43 6.60 16.35
C LYS A 166 -13.83 5.21 16.58
N VAL A 167 -12.97 5.05 17.56
CA VAL A 167 -12.41 3.74 17.94
C VAL A 167 -13.25 3.13 19.07
#